data_15c6621c5a8e69d84ef0fa779a479fea
#
_entry.id   15c6621c5a8e69d84ef0fa779a479fea
#
_cell.length_a   1.000
_cell.length_b   1.000
_cell.length_c   1.000
_cell.angle_alpha   90.00
_cell.angle_beta   90.00
_cell.angle_gamma   90.00
#
_symmetry.space_group_name_H-M   'P 1'
#
loop_
_entity.id
_entity.type
_entity.pdbx_description
1 polymer ?
#
loop_
_entity_poly.entity_id
_entity_poly.type
_entity_poly.pdbx_seq_one_letter_code
_entity_poly.pdbx_strand_id
1 'polypeptide(L)'
;MESLTIPSWLEHTLAYRRESFATMRTEKSISEALIAPILMAVEEKYRDKITIFSGEPLITEELSGVCDFLITKVPIAIAPRESYFVLVEAKRQDLFSGIPQCVAEMYAAQILNENNNTVYGCVSIGVQWIFIKLEDKIATTDPTIFTITEVDKILGVFGWIVG
;
A
#
# COMPACT_ATOMS: atom_id res chain seq x y z
N MET A 1 11.69 12.11 -8.19
CA MET A 1 10.83 10.92 -8.40
C MET A 1 10.03 11.17 -9.66
N GLU A 2 10.14 10.29 -10.64
CA GLU A 2 9.41 10.44 -11.90
C GLU A 2 7.95 10.00 -11.71
N SER A 3 7.01 10.81 -12.24
CA SER A 3 5.61 10.39 -12.33
C SER A 3 5.46 9.29 -13.37
N LEU A 4 4.59 8.33 -13.10
CA LEU A 4 4.32 7.23 -14.03
C LEU A 4 3.08 7.53 -14.86
N THR A 5 3.10 7.07 -16.10
CA THR A 5 1.92 7.14 -16.98
C THR A 5 0.77 6.36 -16.36
N ILE A 6 -0.39 7.01 -16.25
CA ILE A 6 -1.61 6.40 -15.73
C ILE A 6 -2.24 5.54 -16.83
N PRO A 7 -2.52 4.25 -16.61
CA PRO A 7 -3.28 3.46 -17.56
C PRO A 7 -4.68 4.04 -17.80
N SER A 8 -5.16 4.04 -19.03
CA SER A 8 -6.47 4.62 -19.36
C SER A 8 -7.62 3.98 -18.61
N TRP A 9 -7.55 2.66 -18.35
CA TRP A 9 -8.56 1.96 -17.55
C TRP A 9 -8.60 2.47 -16.11
N LEU A 10 -7.44 2.82 -15.53
CA LEU A 10 -7.37 3.36 -14.17
C LEU A 10 -7.95 4.78 -14.11
N GLU A 11 -7.62 5.64 -15.06
CA GLU A 11 -8.23 6.99 -15.16
C GLU A 11 -9.76 6.90 -15.20
N HIS A 12 -10.29 6.01 -16.04
CA HIS A 12 -11.72 5.79 -16.18
C HIS A 12 -12.36 5.27 -14.89
N THR A 13 -11.73 4.28 -14.28
CA THR A 13 -12.19 3.69 -13.02
C THR A 13 -12.22 4.72 -11.90
N LEU A 14 -11.15 5.49 -11.73
CA LEU A 14 -11.06 6.50 -10.67
C LEU A 14 -12.04 7.66 -10.88
N ALA A 15 -12.25 8.10 -12.12
CA ALA A 15 -13.25 9.12 -12.44
C ALA A 15 -14.65 8.66 -12.02
N TYR A 16 -15.04 7.45 -12.38
CA TYR A 16 -16.31 6.84 -11.97
C TYR A 16 -16.43 6.70 -10.44
N ARG A 17 -15.39 6.19 -9.78
CA ARG A 17 -15.40 5.97 -8.33
C ARG A 17 -15.42 7.27 -7.53
N ARG A 18 -14.78 8.31 -8.00
CA ARG A 18 -14.81 9.63 -7.35
C ARG A 18 -16.19 10.25 -7.34
N GLU A 19 -16.99 10.06 -8.38
CA GLU A 19 -18.39 10.50 -8.42
C GLU A 19 -19.26 9.83 -7.35
N SER A 20 -18.93 8.59 -6.99
CA SER A 20 -19.65 7.81 -5.98
C SER A 20 -18.97 7.80 -4.60
N PHE A 21 -17.99 8.67 -4.35
CA PHE A 21 -17.22 8.69 -3.10
C PHE A 21 -18.10 8.78 -1.84
N ALA A 22 -19.17 9.57 -1.88
CA ALA A 22 -20.10 9.70 -0.76
C ALA A 22 -20.79 8.39 -0.35
N THR A 23 -20.82 7.38 -1.24
CA THR A 23 -21.39 6.06 -0.94
C THR A 23 -20.41 5.11 -0.26
N MET A 24 -19.13 5.46 -0.22
CA MET A 24 -18.06 4.65 0.38
C MET A 24 -18.03 4.85 1.89
N ARG A 25 -18.87 4.12 2.60
CA ARG A 25 -19.14 4.33 4.02
C ARG A 25 -18.21 3.55 4.97
N THR A 26 -17.43 2.62 4.45
CA THR A 26 -16.56 1.74 5.24
C THR A 26 -15.13 1.75 4.70
N GLU A 27 -14.17 1.35 5.54
CA GLU A 27 -12.78 1.14 5.12
C GLU A 27 -12.71 0.13 3.98
N LYS A 28 -13.51 -0.94 4.07
CA LYS A 28 -13.59 -1.96 3.00
C LYS A 28 -14.04 -1.37 1.67
N SER A 29 -15.07 -0.53 1.65
CA SER A 29 -15.54 0.07 0.40
C SER A 29 -14.53 1.04 -0.22
N ILE A 30 -13.81 1.81 0.60
CA ILE A 30 -12.70 2.67 0.14
C ILE A 30 -11.56 1.82 -0.40
N SER A 31 -11.20 0.77 0.31
CA SER A 31 -10.15 -0.18 -0.06
C SER A 31 -10.42 -0.79 -1.45
N GLU A 32 -11.62 -1.31 -1.66
CA GLU A 32 -12.02 -1.95 -2.92
C GLU A 32 -12.17 -0.96 -4.08
N ALA A 33 -12.72 0.23 -3.81
CA ALA A 33 -13.11 1.17 -4.86
C ALA A 33 -11.99 2.12 -5.30
N LEU A 34 -11.08 2.49 -4.40
CA LEU A 34 -10.06 3.51 -4.67
C LEU A 34 -8.63 2.97 -4.51
N ILE A 35 -8.38 2.18 -3.47
CA ILE A 35 -7.01 1.72 -3.18
C ILE A 35 -6.64 0.55 -4.10
N ALA A 36 -7.48 -0.49 -4.15
CA ALA A 36 -7.21 -1.67 -4.96
C ALA A 36 -6.95 -1.36 -6.44
N PRO A 37 -7.71 -0.50 -7.13
CA PRO A 37 -7.41 -0.17 -8.52
C PRO A 37 -6.04 0.46 -8.75
N ILE A 38 -5.57 1.31 -7.82
CA ILE A 38 -4.24 1.91 -7.90
C ILE A 38 -3.17 0.84 -7.72
N LEU A 39 -3.34 -0.07 -6.74
CA LEU A 39 -2.42 -1.18 -6.52
C LEU A 39 -2.41 -2.17 -7.69
N MET A 40 -3.56 -2.41 -8.34
CA MET A 40 -3.63 -3.23 -9.56
C MET A 40 -2.78 -2.64 -10.68
N ALA A 41 -2.77 -1.32 -10.85
CA ALA A 41 -1.92 -0.67 -11.85
C ALA A 41 -0.43 -0.81 -11.55
N VAL A 42 -0.06 -0.79 -10.27
CA VAL A 42 1.32 -1.10 -9.83
C VAL A 42 1.68 -2.55 -10.17
N GLU A 43 0.80 -3.49 -9.82
CA GLU A 43 1.03 -4.92 -10.09
C GLU A 43 1.11 -5.20 -11.59
N GLU A 44 0.24 -4.63 -12.39
CA GLU A 44 0.26 -4.78 -13.86
C GLU A 44 1.61 -4.35 -14.44
N LYS A 45 2.13 -3.21 -13.99
CA LYS A 45 3.41 -2.67 -14.47
C LYS A 45 4.61 -3.48 -14.02
N TYR A 46 4.58 -4.04 -12.82
CA TYR A 46 5.70 -4.74 -12.19
C TYR A 46 5.43 -6.22 -11.93
N ARG A 47 4.53 -6.83 -12.71
CA ARG A 47 4.10 -8.23 -12.54
C ARG A 47 5.22 -9.26 -12.63
N ASP A 48 6.33 -8.90 -13.23
CA ASP A 48 7.56 -9.72 -13.30
C ASP A 48 8.44 -9.60 -12.05
N LYS A 49 8.08 -8.72 -11.10
CA LYS A 49 8.86 -8.43 -9.89
C LYS A 49 8.10 -8.63 -8.59
N ILE A 50 6.80 -8.40 -8.60
CA ILE A 50 5.97 -8.36 -7.39
C ILE A 50 4.71 -9.19 -7.48
N THR A 51 4.15 -9.49 -6.31
CA THR A 51 2.77 -9.97 -6.15
C THR A 51 2.09 -9.16 -5.05
N ILE A 52 0.81 -8.86 -5.22
CA ILE A 52 -0.01 -8.15 -4.24
C ILE A 52 -1.03 -9.12 -3.64
N PHE A 53 -1.05 -9.17 -2.31
CA PHE A 53 -2.04 -9.92 -1.54
C PHE A 53 -2.97 -8.96 -0.80
N SER A 54 -4.22 -9.33 -0.63
CA SER A 54 -5.17 -8.58 0.19
C SER A 54 -5.67 -9.42 1.36
N GLY A 55 -5.85 -8.78 2.53
CA GLY A 55 -6.36 -9.45 3.71
C GLY A 55 -5.42 -10.52 4.29
N GLU A 56 -4.10 -10.32 4.23
CA GLU A 56 -3.11 -11.28 4.69
C GLU A 56 -2.87 -11.17 6.19
N PRO A 57 -2.88 -12.30 6.93
CA PRO A 57 -2.52 -12.32 8.33
C PRO A 57 -1.01 -12.10 8.51
N LEU A 58 -0.66 -11.23 9.46
CA LEU A 58 0.70 -11.05 9.95
C LEU A 58 0.74 -11.52 11.40
N ILE A 59 1.39 -12.63 11.64
CA ILE A 59 1.44 -13.27 12.96
C ILE A 59 2.89 -13.43 13.38
N THR A 60 3.25 -12.78 14.48
CA THR A 60 4.52 -12.96 15.19
C THR A 60 4.22 -13.26 16.66
N GLU A 61 5.26 -13.53 17.47
CA GLU A 61 5.08 -13.73 18.92
C GLU A 61 4.49 -12.49 19.61
N GLU A 62 4.78 -11.28 19.09
CA GLU A 62 4.38 -10.00 19.69
C GLU A 62 3.16 -9.38 19.05
N LEU A 63 2.88 -9.69 17.78
CA LEU A 63 1.87 -9.04 16.98
C LEU A 63 1.00 -10.05 16.24
N SER A 64 -0.30 -9.82 16.27
CA SER A 64 -1.28 -10.56 15.49
C SER A 64 -2.25 -9.59 14.85
N GLY A 65 -2.38 -9.63 13.53
CA GLY A 65 -3.26 -8.75 12.78
C GLY A 65 -3.41 -9.18 11.33
N VAL A 66 -4.24 -8.47 10.62
CA VAL A 66 -4.46 -8.65 9.18
C VAL A 66 -4.15 -7.34 8.49
N CYS A 67 -3.21 -7.33 7.56
CA CYS A 67 -2.95 -6.14 6.74
C CYS A 67 -3.93 -6.08 5.57
N ASP A 68 -4.34 -4.88 5.19
CA ASP A 68 -5.28 -4.70 4.09
C ASP A 68 -4.69 -5.13 2.76
N PHE A 69 -3.46 -4.69 2.46
CA PHE A 69 -2.70 -5.15 1.31
C PHE A 69 -1.23 -5.33 1.65
N LEU A 70 -0.63 -6.32 1.03
CA LEU A 70 0.78 -6.66 1.15
C LEU A 70 1.40 -6.83 -0.23
N ILE A 71 2.49 -6.13 -0.48
CA ILE A 71 3.30 -6.30 -1.69
C ILE A 71 4.54 -7.10 -1.33
N THR A 72 4.77 -8.19 -2.05
CA THR A 72 5.98 -9.00 -1.93
C THR A 72 6.86 -8.86 -3.17
N LYS A 73 8.18 -8.94 -2.99
CA LYS A 73 9.16 -8.93 -4.11
C LYS A 73 9.36 -10.31 -4.73
N VAL A 74 8.26 -11.00 -5.00
CA VAL A 74 8.28 -12.30 -5.67
C VAL A 74 7.20 -12.29 -6.75
N PRO A 75 7.56 -12.54 -8.02
CA PRO A 75 6.57 -12.59 -9.08
C PRO A 75 5.71 -13.86 -8.98
N ILE A 76 4.42 -13.69 -9.20
CA ILE A 76 3.44 -14.79 -9.26
C ILE A 76 3.52 -15.71 -8.02
N ALA A 77 3.61 -15.10 -6.83
CA ALA A 77 3.65 -15.86 -5.58
C ALA A 77 2.26 -16.42 -5.25
N ILE A 78 2.21 -17.69 -4.80
CA ILE A 78 0.98 -18.33 -4.34
C ILE A 78 0.67 -17.92 -2.90
N ALA A 79 1.71 -17.66 -2.11
CA ALA A 79 1.61 -17.20 -0.74
C ALA A 79 2.78 -16.26 -0.41
N PRO A 80 2.57 -15.26 0.47
CA PRO A 80 3.67 -14.41 0.90
C PRO A 80 4.66 -15.24 1.71
N ARG A 81 5.93 -15.18 1.33
CA ARG A 81 7.04 -15.84 2.04
C ARG A 81 8.28 -14.96 1.95
N GLU A 82 8.85 -14.64 3.10
CA GLU A 82 10.21 -14.07 3.25
C GLU A 82 10.53 -12.80 2.44
N SER A 83 9.53 -12.13 1.89
CA SER A 83 9.73 -10.90 1.12
C SER A 83 8.59 -9.90 1.29
N TYR A 84 8.13 -9.75 2.52
CA TYR A 84 7.17 -8.72 2.90
C TYR A 84 7.80 -7.35 2.70
N PHE A 85 7.33 -6.59 1.75
CA PHE A 85 8.05 -5.41 1.27
C PHE A 85 7.30 -4.09 1.44
N VAL A 86 6.01 -4.07 1.09
CA VAL A 86 5.17 -2.89 1.32
C VAL A 86 3.86 -3.30 1.97
N LEU A 87 3.53 -2.64 3.07
CA LEU A 87 2.27 -2.80 3.80
C LEU A 87 1.38 -1.60 3.49
N VAL A 88 0.14 -1.86 3.10
CA VAL A 88 -0.84 -0.80 2.83
C VAL A 88 -2.00 -0.94 3.80
N GLU A 89 -2.24 0.12 4.56
CA GLU A 89 -3.32 0.22 5.55
C GLU A 89 -4.39 1.19 5.05
N ALA A 90 -5.62 0.71 4.98
CA ALA A 90 -6.78 1.51 4.61
C ALA A 90 -7.43 2.12 5.85
N LYS A 91 -7.81 3.38 5.77
CA LYS A 91 -8.62 4.08 6.77
C LYS A 91 -9.79 4.78 6.10
N ARG A 92 -10.81 5.08 6.88
CA ARG A 92 -12.01 5.72 6.36
C ARG A 92 -11.89 7.25 6.28
N GLN A 93 -11.42 7.89 7.33
CA GLN A 93 -11.47 9.35 7.46
C GLN A 93 -10.17 9.97 7.95
N ASP A 94 -9.50 9.34 8.91
CA ASP A 94 -8.30 9.87 9.53
C ASP A 94 -7.06 9.16 9.01
N LEU A 95 -6.37 9.81 8.08
CA LEU A 95 -5.15 9.30 7.47
C LEU A 95 -4.08 8.97 8.52
N PHE A 96 -3.88 9.88 9.48
CA PHE A 96 -2.82 9.74 10.47
C PHE A 96 -3.11 8.65 11.52
N SER A 97 -4.37 8.33 11.77
CA SER A 97 -4.73 7.25 12.70
C SER A 97 -4.25 5.87 12.26
N GLY A 98 -3.99 5.69 10.97
CA GLY A 98 -3.46 4.45 10.41
C GLY A 98 -1.96 4.28 10.58
N ILE A 99 -1.20 5.34 10.90
CA ILE A 99 0.27 5.27 10.97
C ILE A 99 0.75 4.30 12.05
N PRO A 100 0.29 4.33 13.30
CA PRO A 100 0.75 3.39 14.32
C PRO A 100 0.49 1.93 13.94
N GLN A 101 -0.68 1.62 13.39
CA GLN A 101 -1.01 0.28 12.94
C GLN A 101 -0.12 -0.16 11.78
N CYS A 102 0.06 0.69 10.76
CA CYS A 102 0.92 0.41 9.62
C CYS A 102 2.37 0.16 10.06
N VAL A 103 2.90 0.98 10.97
CA VAL A 103 4.27 0.80 11.50
C VAL A 103 4.40 -0.52 12.28
N ALA A 104 3.39 -0.90 13.07
CA ALA A 104 3.39 -2.19 13.77
C ALA A 104 3.42 -3.37 12.78
N GLU A 105 2.65 -3.30 11.70
CA GLU A 105 2.66 -4.30 10.61
C GLU A 105 3.99 -4.33 9.86
N MET A 106 4.59 -3.17 9.60
CA MET A 106 5.93 -3.07 9.00
C MET A 106 7.00 -3.72 9.88
N TYR A 107 6.92 -3.54 11.20
CA TYR A 107 7.81 -4.19 12.15
C TYR A 107 7.61 -5.71 12.16
N ALA A 108 6.37 -6.18 12.13
CA ALA A 108 6.07 -7.61 12.00
C ALA A 108 6.64 -8.18 10.69
N ALA A 109 6.53 -7.45 9.59
CA ALA A 109 7.11 -7.82 8.30
C ALA A 109 8.64 -7.95 8.36
N GLN A 110 9.33 -7.04 9.04
CA GLN A 110 10.79 -7.17 9.26
C GLN A 110 11.16 -8.44 10.02
N ILE A 111 10.39 -8.78 11.06
CA ILE A 111 10.60 -10.02 11.83
C ILE A 111 10.39 -11.25 10.93
N LEU A 112 9.32 -11.27 10.14
CA LEU A 112 8.99 -12.37 9.24
C LEU A 112 9.99 -12.52 8.09
N ASN A 113 10.61 -11.44 7.66
CA ASN A 113 11.67 -11.46 6.65
C ASN A 113 13.00 -12.05 7.16
N GLU A 114 13.12 -12.30 8.46
CA GLU A 114 14.35 -12.79 9.12
C GLU A 114 15.61 -11.96 8.80
N ASN A 115 15.43 -10.75 8.34
CA ASN A 115 16.49 -9.80 8.05
C ASN A 115 16.01 -8.38 8.40
N ASN A 116 16.93 -7.50 8.73
CA ASN A 116 16.65 -6.10 9.02
C ASN A 116 16.50 -5.26 7.74
N ASN A 117 15.94 -5.83 6.68
CA ASN A 117 15.73 -5.10 5.45
C ASN A 117 14.73 -3.98 5.62
N THR A 118 14.90 -2.95 4.82
CA THR A 118 13.94 -1.86 4.74
C THR A 118 12.58 -2.38 4.31
N VAL A 119 11.55 -2.00 5.07
CA VAL A 119 10.15 -2.24 4.74
C VAL A 119 9.48 -0.89 4.54
N TYR A 120 8.65 -0.80 3.54
CA TYR A 120 7.86 0.38 3.26
C TYR A 120 6.42 0.19 3.72
N GLY A 121 5.76 1.29 3.97
CA GLY A 121 4.35 1.31 4.34
C GLY A 121 3.62 2.43 3.65
N CYS A 122 2.32 2.31 3.61
CA CYS A 122 1.44 3.32 3.08
C CYS A 122 0.13 3.30 3.86
N VAL A 123 -0.35 4.47 4.25
CA VAL A 123 -1.70 4.64 4.79
C VAL A 123 -2.50 5.43 3.79
N SER A 124 -3.73 5.00 3.51
CA SER A 124 -4.62 5.68 2.58
C SER A 124 -6.05 5.73 3.08
N ILE A 125 -6.70 6.86 2.85
CA ILE A 125 -8.15 7.01 2.94
C ILE A 125 -8.82 7.02 1.55
N GLY A 126 -8.10 6.51 0.55
CA GLY A 126 -8.52 6.49 -0.85
C GLY A 126 -8.18 7.78 -1.58
N VAL A 127 -8.61 8.93 -1.08
CA VAL A 127 -8.36 10.25 -1.68
C VAL A 127 -7.03 10.88 -1.26
N GLN A 128 -6.44 10.41 -0.16
CA GLN A 128 -5.14 10.85 0.33
C GLN A 128 -4.26 9.65 0.68
N TRP A 129 -2.96 9.82 0.51
CA TRP A 129 -1.94 8.78 0.67
C TRP A 129 -0.72 9.36 1.38
N ILE A 130 -0.20 8.65 2.38
CA ILE A 130 1.06 8.96 3.04
C ILE A 130 1.96 7.73 3.05
N PHE A 131 3.25 7.92 2.78
CA PHE A 131 4.23 6.83 2.71
C PHE A 131 5.15 6.84 3.92
N ILE A 132 5.59 5.64 4.31
CA ILE A 132 6.40 5.39 5.49
C ILE A 132 7.56 4.48 5.07
N LYS A 133 8.73 4.72 5.65
CA LYS A 133 9.90 3.85 5.53
C LYS A 133 10.29 3.36 6.92
N LEU A 134 10.48 2.07 7.08
CA LEU A 134 11.04 1.47 8.28
C LEU A 134 12.43 0.90 7.95
N GLU A 135 13.46 1.48 8.54
CA GLU A 135 14.84 1.09 8.37
C GLU A 135 15.51 1.07 9.73
N ASP A 136 16.22 -0.01 10.05
CA ASP A 136 16.90 -0.18 11.36
C ASP A 136 15.97 0.13 12.57
N LYS A 137 14.71 -0.30 12.50
CA LYS A 137 13.68 -0.05 13.52
C LYS A 137 13.28 1.42 13.70
N ILE A 138 13.67 2.29 12.77
CA ILE A 138 13.29 3.70 12.75
C ILE A 138 12.27 3.91 11.65
N ALA A 139 11.06 4.31 12.03
CA ALA A 139 10.01 4.66 11.08
C ALA A 139 10.07 6.15 10.74
N THR A 140 10.10 6.45 9.45
CA THR A 140 10.10 7.82 8.94
C THR A 140 8.95 7.99 7.95
N THR A 141 8.12 9.00 8.15
CA THR A 141 7.06 9.35 7.22
C THR A 141 7.58 10.33 6.17
N ASP A 142 7.14 10.16 4.92
CA ASP A 142 7.30 11.21 3.92
C ASP A 142 6.45 12.42 4.36
N PRO A 143 6.99 13.65 4.37
CA PRO A 143 6.22 14.83 4.73
C PRO A 143 5.13 15.17 3.71
N THR A 144 5.17 14.56 2.52
CA THR A 144 4.21 14.81 1.44
C THR A 144 2.97 13.94 1.61
N ILE A 145 1.81 14.57 1.63
CA ILE A 145 0.52 13.89 1.49
C ILE A 145 0.11 13.96 0.02
N PHE A 146 0.06 12.80 -0.63
CA PHE A 146 -0.37 12.71 -2.02
C PHE A 146 -1.90 12.63 -2.10
N THR A 147 -2.48 13.22 -3.14
CA THR A 147 -3.93 13.17 -3.37
C THR A 147 -4.26 12.35 -4.61
N ILE A 148 -5.47 11.83 -4.66
CA ILE A 148 -5.93 11.03 -5.81
C ILE A 148 -5.95 11.83 -7.14
N THR A 149 -5.89 13.16 -7.07
CA THR A 149 -5.73 14.01 -8.26
C THR A 149 -4.31 13.95 -8.84
N GLU A 150 -3.37 13.39 -8.09
CA GLU A 150 -1.96 13.22 -8.45
C GLU A 150 -1.58 11.73 -8.50
N VAL A 151 -2.47 10.92 -9.07
CA VAL A 151 -2.29 9.46 -9.13
C VAL A 151 -1.00 9.05 -9.83
N ASP A 152 -0.55 9.80 -10.83
CA ASP A 152 0.74 9.64 -11.50
C ASP A 152 1.92 9.70 -10.53
N LYS A 153 1.85 10.58 -9.53
CA LYS A 153 2.86 10.68 -8.47
C LYS A 153 2.75 9.52 -7.47
N ILE A 154 1.54 9.12 -7.09
CA ILE A 154 1.33 7.95 -6.23
C ILE A 154 1.94 6.70 -6.88
N LEU A 155 1.63 6.46 -8.16
CA LEU A 155 2.24 5.39 -8.94
C LEU A 155 3.76 5.53 -9.02
N GLY A 156 4.27 6.77 -9.14
CA GLY A 156 5.70 7.08 -9.15
C GLY A 156 6.40 6.68 -7.85
N VAL A 157 5.76 6.89 -6.69
CA VAL A 157 6.29 6.45 -5.38
C VAL A 157 6.40 4.93 -5.34
N PHE A 158 5.31 4.22 -5.69
CA PHE A 158 5.35 2.75 -5.75
C PHE A 158 6.41 2.26 -6.73
N GLY A 159 6.53 2.89 -7.90
CA GLY A 159 7.55 2.55 -8.88
C GLY A 159 8.97 2.71 -8.37
N TRP A 160 9.24 3.77 -7.60
CA TRP A 160 10.53 3.97 -6.95
C TRP A 160 10.82 2.92 -5.87
N ILE A 161 9.79 2.56 -5.08
CA ILE A 161 9.93 1.54 -4.02
C ILE A 161 10.19 0.16 -4.64
N VAL A 162 9.46 -0.20 -5.69
CA VAL A 162 9.46 -1.55 -6.29
C VAL A 162 10.59 -1.72 -7.30
N GLY A 163 10.87 -0.67 -8.05
CA GLY A 163 11.86 -0.67 -9.15
C GLY A 163 13.25 -0.95 -8.73
#